data_d62ec56e7d506722385be2b0e287dab7
#
_entry.id   d62ec56e7d506722385be2b0e287dab7
#
_cell.length_a   1.000
_cell.length_b   1.000
_cell.length_c   1.000
_cell.angle_alpha   90.00
_cell.angle_beta   90.00
_cell.angle_gamma   90.00
#
_symmetry.space_group_name_H-M   'P 1'
#
loop_
_entity.id
_entity.type
_entity.pdbx_description
1 polymer ?
#
loop_
_entity_poly.entity_id
_entity_poly.type
_entity_poly.pdbx_seq_one_letter_code
_entity_poly.pdbx_strand_id
1 'polypeptide(L)'
;MNFKTFIINYKINFLQLLNETNFDKEIIKSIDLLKKCKKNKNKILIFGNGASASISNHVSVDLTKNAKYKTVNFNESNLITCFANDYGYENWMKEALNFYYDKGDVVILISSSGNSKNIVNSAKWCKEKKANFISLSGHKKDNALNKINKKGISFWINSMSYNYVEMSHLFILLCLVDTLVGKTVYKAN
;
A
#
# COMPACT_ATOMS: atom_id res chain seq x y z
N MET A 1 16.90 -31.41 0.78
CA MET A 1 15.64 -30.72 1.18
C MET A 1 14.46 -31.52 0.61
N ASN A 2 13.45 -31.86 1.40
CA ASN A 2 12.23 -32.50 0.89
C ASN A 2 11.28 -31.40 0.38
N PHE A 3 11.14 -31.28 -0.93
CA PHE A 3 10.31 -30.24 -1.56
C PHE A 3 8.84 -30.31 -1.17
N LYS A 4 8.28 -31.53 -1.01
CA LYS A 4 6.88 -31.71 -0.60
C LYS A 4 6.63 -31.13 0.79
N THR A 5 7.51 -31.45 1.73
CA THR A 5 7.45 -30.91 3.10
C THR A 5 7.62 -29.40 3.12
N PHE A 6 8.56 -28.87 2.31
CA PHE A 6 8.76 -27.43 2.19
C PHE A 6 7.51 -26.70 1.70
N ILE A 7 6.86 -27.21 0.64
CA ILE A 7 5.64 -26.61 0.07
C ILE A 7 4.48 -26.64 1.08
N ILE A 8 4.34 -27.75 1.81
CA ILE A 8 3.30 -27.88 2.85
C ILE A 8 3.53 -26.85 3.96
N ASN A 9 4.75 -26.77 4.49
CA ASN A 9 5.09 -25.83 5.55
C ASN A 9 4.96 -24.37 5.08
N TYR A 10 5.33 -24.05 3.83
CA TYR A 10 5.16 -22.72 3.26
C TYR A 10 3.70 -22.26 3.29
N LYS A 11 2.75 -23.14 2.90
CA LYS A 11 1.32 -22.85 2.97
C LYS A 11 0.83 -22.67 4.40
N ILE A 12 1.19 -23.60 5.29
CA ILE A 12 0.76 -23.55 6.70
C ILE A 12 1.25 -22.29 7.37
N ASN A 13 2.53 -21.95 7.22
CA ASN A 13 3.13 -20.76 7.83
C ASN A 13 2.51 -19.47 7.31
N PHE A 14 2.18 -19.40 6.02
CA PHE A 14 1.52 -18.23 5.45
C PHE A 14 0.08 -18.08 5.97
N LEU A 15 -0.70 -19.16 6.02
CA LEU A 15 -2.06 -19.13 6.57
C LEU A 15 -2.06 -18.78 8.06
N GLN A 16 -1.11 -19.29 8.83
CA GLN A 16 -0.95 -18.92 10.23
C GLN A 16 -0.65 -17.45 10.40
N LEU A 17 0.30 -16.90 9.60
CA LEU A 17 0.63 -15.47 9.62
C LEU A 17 -0.60 -14.59 9.34
N LEU A 18 -1.42 -14.94 8.35
CA LEU A 18 -2.65 -14.21 8.04
C LEU A 18 -3.66 -14.25 9.19
N ASN A 19 -3.85 -15.41 9.81
CA ASN A 19 -4.78 -15.59 10.93
C ASN A 19 -4.33 -14.84 12.19
N GLU A 20 -3.02 -14.74 12.43
CA GLU A 20 -2.45 -13.99 13.56
C GLU A 20 -2.44 -12.48 13.32
N THR A 21 -2.54 -12.04 12.07
CA THR A 21 -2.54 -10.62 11.72
C THR A 21 -3.94 -10.05 11.82
N ASN A 22 -4.24 -9.36 12.93
CA ASN A 22 -5.53 -8.65 13.07
C ASN A 22 -5.45 -7.30 12.36
N PHE A 23 -6.19 -7.15 11.26
CA PHE A 23 -6.26 -5.93 10.45
C PHE A 23 -7.69 -5.38 10.28
N ASP A 24 -8.69 -5.97 10.90
CA ASP A 24 -10.11 -5.61 10.73
C ASP A 24 -10.38 -4.15 11.03
N LYS A 25 -9.85 -3.66 12.14
CA LYS A 25 -9.98 -2.26 12.55
C LYS A 25 -9.37 -1.28 11.53
N GLU A 26 -8.21 -1.60 11.00
CA GLU A 26 -7.51 -0.80 10.00
C GLU A 26 -8.24 -0.85 8.65
N ILE A 27 -8.82 -1.97 8.26
CA ILE A 27 -9.69 -2.09 7.07
C ILE A 27 -10.91 -1.18 7.22
N ILE A 28 -11.62 -1.24 8.35
CA ILE A 28 -12.82 -0.40 8.60
C ILE A 28 -12.46 1.07 8.51
N LYS A 29 -11.38 1.52 9.19
CA LYS A 29 -10.90 2.90 9.10
C LYS A 29 -10.51 3.31 7.68
N SER A 30 -9.89 2.39 6.92
CA SER A 30 -9.53 2.64 5.52
C SER A 30 -10.77 2.84 4.66
N ILE A 31 -11.80 2.01 4.85
CA ILE A 31 -13.08 2.12 4.15
C ILE A 31 -13.72 3.50 4.41
N ASP A 32 -13.79 3.93 5.66
CA ASP A 32 -14.38 5.22 6.02
C ASP A 32 -13.61 6.38 5.40
N LEU A 33 -12.27 6.33 5.46
CA LEU A 33 -11.40 7.33 4.84
C LEU A 33 -11.59 7.38 3.31
N LEU A 34 -11.61 6.23 2.64
CA LEU A 34 -11.77 6.16 1.19
C LEU A 34 -13.19 6.56 0.75
N LYS A 35 -14.23 6.21 1.49
CA LYS A 35 -15.59 6.69 1.22
C LYS A 35 -15.67 8.22 1.30
N LYS A 36 -15.02 8.84 2.28
CA LYS A 36 -14.93 10.30 2.40
C LYS A 36 -14.15 10.91 1.22
N CYS A 37 -13.03 10.30 0.83
CA CYS A 37 -12.25 10.70 -0.34
C CYS A 37 -13.13 10.71 -1.61
N LYS A 38 -13.85 9.62 -1.88
CA LYS A 38 -14.74 9.49 -3.04
C LYS A 38 -15.89 10.51 -3.01
N LYS A 39 -16.54 10.70 -1.85
CA LYS A 39 -17.62 11.69 -1.67
C LYS A 39 -17.16 13.10 -2.04
N ASN A 40 -15.94 13.44 -1.71
CA ASN A 40 -15.33 14.75 -1.99
C ASN A 40 -14.70 14.85 -3.40
N LYS A 41 -14.88 13.82 -4.27
CA LYS A 41 -14.30 13.73 -5.62
C LYS A 41 -12.76 13.75 -5.66
N ASN A 42 -12.11 13.48 -4.54
CA ASN A 42 -10.67 13.31 -4.41
C ASN A 42 -10.18 11.98 -5.00
N LYS A 43 -8.86 11.82 -5.13
CA LYS A 43 -8.22 10.64 -5.69
C LYS A 43 -7.37 9.89 -4.67
N ILE A 44 -6.98 8.69 -5.02
CA ILE A 44 -6.03 7.85 -4.28
C ILE A 44 -4.71 7.85 -5.04
N LEU A 45 -3.60 8.13 -4.36
CA LEU A 45 -2.25 8.08 -4.90
C LEU A 45 -1.53 6.90 -4.25
N ILE A 46 -1.08 5.92 -5.03
CA ILE A 46 -0.50 4.68 -4.50
C ILE A 46 0.94 4.47 -4.97
N PHE A 47 1.85 4.18 -4.03
CA PHE A 47 3.28 4.05 -4.27
C PHE A 47 3.86 2.76 -3.66
N GLY A 48 4.84 2.20 -4.36
CA GLY A 48 5.63 1.05 -3.95
C GLY A 48 6.90 0.91 -4.77
N ASN A 49 7.82 0.04 -4.35
CA ASN A 49 9.02 -0.35 -5.11
C ASN A 49 8.96 -1.85 -5.44
N GLY A 50 9.52 -2.28 -6.56
CA GLY A 50 9.61 -3.69 -6.94
C GLY A 50 8.25 -4.40 -6.90
N ALA A 51 8.13 -5.49 -6.13
CA ALA A 51 6.85 -6.20 -5.97
C ALA A 51 5.75 -5.30 -5.37
N SER A 52 6.10 -4.38 -4.47
CA SER A 52 5.14 -3.38 -3.95
C SER A 52 4.66 -2.42 -5.06
N ALA A 53 5.48 -2.14 -6.09
CA ALA A 53 5.04 -1.40 -7.27
C ALA A 53 4.05 -2.22 -8.12
N SER A 54 4.29 -3.52 -8.28
CA SER A 54 3.35 -4.43 -8.97
C SER A 54 2.01 -4.50 -8.23
N ILE A 55 2.04 -4.57 -6.89
CA ILE A 55 0.84 -4.51 -6.04
C ILE A 55 0.11 -3.18 -6.26
N SER A 56 0.82 -2.04 -6.28
CA SER A 56 0.21 -0.73 -6.49
C SER A 56 -0.46 -0.62 -7.86
N ASN A 57 0.14 -1.19 -8.91
CA ASN A 57 -0.45 -1.25 -10.25
C ASN A 57 -1.76 -2.05 -10.25
N HIS A 58 -1.73 -3.28 -9.74
CA HIS A 58 -2.90 -4.15 -9.68
C HIS A 58 -4.05 -3.49 -8.91
N VAL A 59 -3.78 -3.05 -7.69
CA VAL A 59 -4.78 -2.45 -6.80
C VAL A 59 -5.33 -1.13 -7.37
N SER A 60 -4.52 -0.32 -8.04
CA SER A 60 -5.01 0.92 -8.67
C SER A 60 -6.03 0.64 -9.78
N VAL A 61 -5.84 -0.42 -10.56
CA VAL A 61 -6.80 -0.84 -11.58
C VAL A 61 -8.11 -1.30 -10.94
N ASP A 62 -8.05 -2.14 -9.90
CA ASP A 62 -9.24 -2.66 -9.23
C ASP A 62 -10.03 -1.58 -8.48
N LEU A 63 -9.34 -0.68 -7.78
CA LEU A 63 -9.98 0.49 -7.16
C LEU A 63 -10.67 1.36 -8.22
N THR A 64 -10.05 1.56 -9.38
CA THR A 64 -10.62 2.38 -10.46
C THR A 64 -11.76 1.67 -11.16
N LYS A 65 -11.50 0.46 -11.70
CA LYS A 65 -12.46 -0.27 -12.54
C LYS A 65 -13.61 -0.84 -11.72
N ASN A 66 -13.32 -1.52 -10.61
CA ASN A 66 -14.29 -2.29 -9.86
C ASN A 66 -14.98 -1.44 -8.77
N ALA A 67 -14.20 -0.76 -7.93
CA ALA A 67 -14.71 0.06 -6.84
C ALA A 67 -15.11 1.49 -7.25
N LYS A 68 -14.77 1.92 -8.48
CA LYS A 68 -15.10 3.25 -9.04
C LYS A 68 -14.49 4.41 -8.23
N TYR A 69 -13.24 4.25 -7.80
CA TYR A 69 -12.44 5.30 -7.19
C TYR A 69 -11.44 5.87 -8.22
N LYS A 70 -11.20 7.16 -8.21
CA LYS A 70 -10.09 7.74 -8.97
C LYS A 70 -8.79 7.33 -8.31
N THR A 71 -8.02 6.46 -8.93
CA THR A 71 -6.75 5.98 -8.36
C THR A 71 -5.64 6.15 -9.38
N VAL A 72 -4.49 6.67 -8.93
CA VAL A 72 -3.31 6.89 -9.74
C VAL A 72 -2.12 6.18 -9.08
N ASN A 73 -1.37 5.42 -9.87
CA ASN A 73 -0.04 4.96 -9.52
C ASN A 73 1.00 5.70 -10.38
N PHE A 74 2.27 5.63 -9.98
CA PHE A 74 3.34 6.40 -10.60
C PHE A 74 4.47 5.50 -11.12
N ASN A 75 4.14 4.29 -11.58
CA ASN A 75 5.12 3.31 -12.07
C ASN A 75 5.40 3.45 -13.58
N GLU A 76 5.22 4.63 -14.10
CA GLU A 76 5.59 4.99 -15.46
C GLU A 76 7.10 5.27 -15.50
N SER A 77 7.83 4.60 -16.40
CA SER A 77 9.30 4.61 -16.41
C SER A 77 9.90 5.99 -16.65
N ASN A 78 9.28 6.79 -17.52
CA ASN A 78 9.78 8.13 -17.84
C ASN A 78 9.66 9.06 -16.63
N LEU A 79 8.55 8.99 -15.89
CA LEU A 79 8.37 9.78 -14.66
C LEU A 79 9.41 9.38 -13.61
N ILE A 80 9.58 8.07 -13.37
CA ILE A 80 10.55 7.58 -12.37
C ILE A 80 11.96 8.02 -12.74
N THR A 81 12.39 7.80 -14.01
CA THR A 81 13.75 8.10 -14.43
C THR A 81 14.03 9.61 -14.43
N CYS A 82 13.11 10.43 -14.91
CA CYS A 82 13.23 11.88 -14.88
C CYS A 82 13.31 12.41 -13.44
N PHE A 83 12.34 12.06 -12.60
CA PHE A 83 12.32 12.55 -11.23
C PHE A 83 13.47 12.00 -10.37
N ALA A 84 13.89 10.76 -10.61
CA ALA A 84 15.07 10.19 -9.92
C ALA A 84 16.36 10.88 -10.36
N ASN A 85 16.50 11.25 -11.64
CA ASN A 85 17.64 12.00 -12.14
C ASN A 85 17.71 13.40 -11.53
N ASP A 86 16.58 14.10 -11.46
CA ASP A 86 16.56 15.52 -11.10
C ASP A 86 16.51 15.74 -9.57
N TYR A 87 15.86 14.85 -8.82
CA TYR A 87 15.63 15.00 -7.38
C TYR A 87 16.26 13.91 -6.52
N GLY A 88 16.88 12.90 -7.12
CA GLY A 88 17.40 11.70 -6.46
C GLY A 88 16.29 10.63 -6.23
N TYR A 89 16.71 9.36 -6.31
CA TYR A 89 15.79 8.22 -6.19
C TYR A 89 15.03 8.20 -4.85
N GLU A 90 15.63 8.69 -3.78
CA GLU A 90 15.00 8.78 -2.46
C GLU A 90 13.92 9.87 -2.35
N ASN A 91 13.81 10.76 -3.33
CA ASN A 91 12.86 11.89 -3.31
C ASN A 91 11.80 11.81 -4.41
N TRP A 92 11.96 11.00 -5.45
CA TRP A 92 11.10 11.03 -6.63
C TRP A 92 9.59 10.88 -6.29
N MET A 93 9.25 9.99 -5.34
CA MET A 93 7.85 9.80 -4.92
C MET A 93 7.31 11.03 -4.18
N LYS A 94 8.13 11.64 -3.31
CA LYS A 94 7.79 12.90 -2.63
C LYS A 94 7.56 14.02 -3.63
N GLU A 95 8.40 14.13 -4.66
CA GLU A 95 8.22 15.15 -5.70
C GLU A 95 6.98 14.85 -6.56
N ALA A 96 6.68 13.60 -6.88
CA ALA A 96 5.42 13.25 -7.51
C ALA A 96 4.21 13.70 -6.65
N LEU A 97 4.27 13.55 -5.32
CA LEU A 97 3.24 14.09 -4.43
C LEU A 97 3.14 15.62 -4.49
N ASN A 98 4.25 16.36 -4.62
CA ASN A 98 4.22 17.81 -4.76
C ASN A 98 3.44 18.28 -6.00
N PHE A 99 3.49 17.52 -7.11
CA PHE A 99 2.81 17.86 -8.36
C PHE A 99 1.36 17.36 -8.44
N TYR A 100 1.08 16.18 -7.87
CA TYR A 100 -0.17 15.46 -8.14
C TYR A 100 -1.16 15.42 -6.98
N TYR A 101 -0.73 15.76 -5.76
CA TYR A 101 -1.60 15.74 -4.60
C TYR A 101 -2.49 16.95 -4.50
N ASP A 102 -3.79 16.73 -4.36
CA ASP A 102 -4.78 17.74 -3.99
C ASP A 102 -5.24 17.55 -2.54
N LYS A 103 -5.59 18.65 -1.87
CA LYS A 103 -6.08 18.58 -0.48
C LYS A 103 -7.32 17.69 -0.38
N GLY A 104 -7.23 16.65 0.43
CA GLY A 104 -8.29 15.66 0.62
C GLY A 104 -8.04 14.33 -0.08
N ASP A 105 -7.02 14.24 -0.93
CA ASP A 105 -6.56 12.98 -1.49
C ASP A 105 -6.06 12.03 -0.39
N VAL A 106 -6.03 10.74 -0.71
CA VAL A 106 -5.48 9.70 0.17
C VAL A 106 -4.25 9.08 -0.47
N VAL A 107 -3.15 9.01 0.27
CA VAL A 107 -1.91 8.38 -0.19
C VAL A 107 -1.81 6.97 0.39
N ILE A 108 -1.45 5.97 -0.42
CA ILE A 108 -1.14 4.61 0.03
C ILE A 108 0.33 4.35 -0.21
N LEU A 109 1.07 4.01 0.85
CA LEU A 109 2.51 3.78 0.84
C LEU A 109 2.82 2.34 1.22
N ILE A 110 3.47 1.60 0.30
CA ILE A 110 3.77 0.17 0.45
C ILE A 110 5.28 -0.03 0.50
N SER A 111 5.79 -0.61 1.59
CA SER A 111 7.20 -0.96 1.74
C SER A 111 7.35 -2.20 2.62
N SER A 112 7.78 -3.34 2.06
CA SER A 112 7.93 -4.60 2.80
C SER A 112 8.87 -4.46 4.01
N SER A 113 9.97 -3.72 3.89
CA SER A 113 10.86 -3.45 5.03
C SER A 113 10.40 -2.29 5.93
N GLY A 114 9.52 -1.42 5.43
CA GLY A 114 9.15 -0.16 6.09
C GLY A 114 10.29 0.87 6.15
N ASN A 115 11.40 0.65 5.43
CA ASN A 115 12.61 1.48 5.51
C ASN A 115 13.09 2.02 4.14
N SER A 116 12.36 1.78 3.05
CA SER A 116 12.69 2.33 1.72
C SER A 116 12.68 3.85 1.78
N LYS A 117 13.81 4.50 1.49
CA LYS A 117 14.01 5.95 1.69
C LYS A 117 12.95 6.80 0.98
N ASN A 118 12.62 6.48 -0.28
CA ASN A 118 11.60 7.19 -1.04
C ASN A 118 10.20 7.08 -0.41
N ILE A 119 9.80 5.91 0.10
CA ILE A 119 8.54 5.71 0.83
C ILE A 119 8.56 6.47 2.17
N VAL A 120 9.66 6.40 2.91
CA VAL A 120 9.84 7.11 4.19
C VAL A 120 9.78 8.62 4.00
N ASN A 121 10.42 9.16 2.96
CA ASN A 121 10.38 10.60 2.64
C ASN A 121 8.96 11.04 2.23
N SER A 122 8.24 10.21 1.48
CA SER A 122 6.83 10.45 1.15
C SER A 122 5.92 10.44 2.39
N ALA A 123 6.16 9.53 3.33
CA ALA A 123 5.41 9.49 4.59
C ALA A 123 5.67 10.73 5.47
N LYS A 124 6.92 11.20 5.53
CA LYS A 124 7.26 12.47 6.21
C LYS A 124 6.55 13.65 5.55
N TRP A 125 6.59 13.73 4.22
CA TRP A 125 5.87 14.74 3.46
C TRP A 125 4.35 14.72 3.76
N CYS A 126 3.72 13.54 3.76
CA CYS A 126 2.30 13.40 4.11
C CYS A 126 2.02 13.97 5.50
N LYS A 127 2.90 13.71 6.47
CA LYS A 127 2.75 14.21 7.84
C LYS A 127 2.88 15.72 7.93
N GLU A 128 3.87 16.32 7.25
CA GLU A 128 4.10 17.76 7.17
C GLU A 128 2.91 18.49 6.52
N LYS A 129 2.39 17.95 5.43
CA LYS A 129 1.24 18.50 4.70
C LYS A 129 -0.12 18.16 5.35
N LYS A 130 -0.13 17.40 6.44
CA LYS A 130 -1.36 16.87 7.07
C LYS A 130 -2.24 16.09 6.08
N ALA A 131 -1.60 15.44 5.09
CA ALA A 131 -2.26 14.58 4.13
C ALA A 131 -2.67 13.25 4.78
N ASN A 132 -3.85 12.73 4.44
CA ASN A 132 -4.27 11.41 4.89
C ASN A 132 -3.47 10.35 4.15
N PHE A 133 -2.89 9.39 4.90
CA PHE A 133 -2.22 8.28 4.27
C PHE A 133 -2.42 6.96 5.02
N ILE A 134 -2.37 5.88 4.24
CA ILE A 134 -2.41 4.49 4.69
C ILE A 134 -1.01 3.92 4.41
N SER A 135 -0.44 3.20 5.37
CA SER A 135 0.86 2.57 5.22
C SER A 135 0.78 1.06 5.38
N LEU A 136 1.55 0.33 4.56
CA LEU A 136 1.71 -1.11 4.67
C LEU A 136 3.20 -1.41 4.83
N SER A 137 3.56 -2.18 5.88
CA SER A 137 4.93 -2.56 6.17
C SER A 137 5.03 -3.97 6.76
N GLY A 138 6.22 -4.49 6.83
CA GLY A 138 6.55 -5.76 7.46
C GLY A 138 7.84 -5.68 8.26
N HIS A 139 8.54 -6.81 8.38
CA HIS A 139 9.80 -6.96 9.07
C HIS A 139 9.72 -6.46 10.53
N LYS A 140 10.69 -5.66 10.97
CA LYS A 140 10.72 -5.15 12.36
C LYS A 140 9.59 -4.16 12.61
N LYS A 141 8.90 -4.31 13.74
CA LYS A 141 7.78 -3.44 14.14
C LYS A 141 8.18 -1.97 14.30
N ASP A 142 9.41 -1.73 14.67
CA ASP A 142 9.97 -0.38 14.87
C ASP A 142 10.58 0.24 13.60
N ASN A 143 10.20 -0.24 12.41
CA ASN A 143 10.61 0.34 11.13
C ASN A 143 10.20 1.82 11.00
N ALA A 144 10.88 2.55 10.11
CA ALA A 144 10.68 4.00 9.98
C ALA A 144 9.25 4.38 9.57
N LEU A 145 8.61 3.61 8.67
CA LEU A 145 7.27 3.88 8.20
C LEU A 145 6.24 3.75 9.35
N ASN A 146 6.34 2.70 10.17
CA ASN A 146 5.50 2.53 11.35
C ASN A 146 5.69 3.64 12.39
N LYS A 147 6.94 4.07 12.63
CA LYS A 147 7.22 5.18 13.56
C LYS A 147 6.56 6.47 13.10
N ILE A 148 6.60 6.78 11.80
CA ILE A 148 5.97 7.97 11.23
C ILE A 148 4.45 7.88 11.31
N ASN A 149 3.84 6.72 11.01
CA ASN A 149 2.40 6.53 10.95
C ASN A 149 1.77 5.95 12.24
N LYS A 150 2.45 6.06 13.38
CA LYS A 150 2.07 5.42 14.66
C LYS A 150 0.62 5.66 15.10
N LYS A 151 0.03 6.82 14.76
CA LYS A 151 -1.35 7.20 15.12
C LYS A 151 -2.32 7.13 13.92
N GLY A 152 -1.83 6.76 12.74
CA GLY A 152 -2.61 6.69 11.50
C GLY A 152 -3.12 5.26 11.20
N ILE A 153 -3.49 5.04 9.95
CA ILE A 153 -3.89 3.72 9.44
C ILE A 153 -2.62 3.01 8.95
N SER A 154 -2.19 1.99 9.70
CA SER A 154 -0.96 1.26 9.42
C SER A 154 -1.19 -0.24 9.53
N PHE A 155 -0.88 -0.95 8.45
CA PHE A 155 -0.85 -2.41 8.41
C PHE A 155 0.59 -2.88 8.58
N TRP A 156 0.85 -3.67 9.59
CA TRP A 156 2.18 -4.24 9.84
C TRP A 156 2.10 -5.75 9.89
N ILE A 157 2.94 -6.40 9.08
CA ILE A 157 3.04 -7.85 8.97
C ILE A 157 4.26 -8.35 9.73
N ASN A 158 4.05 -9.18 10.74
CA ASN A 158 5.11 -9.73 11.58
C ASN A 158 5.85 -10.87 10.88
N SER A 159 6.61 -10.54 9.83
CA SER A 159 7.40 -11.53 9.09
C SER A 159 8.64 -10.88 8.51
N MET A 160 9.77 -11.63 8.51
CA MET A 160 11.00 -11.26 7.81
C MET A 160 11.05 -11.79 6.38
N SER A 161 10.08 -12.62 5.97
CA SER A 161 9.99 -13.13 4.60
C SER A 161 9.36 -12.08 3.69
N TYR A 162 10.12 -11.60 2.70
CA TYR A 162 9.60 -10.67 1.68
C TYR A 162 8.32 -11.19 1.03
N ASN A 163 8.33 -12.43 0.54
CA ASN A 163 7.17 -13.01 -0.16
C ASN A 163 5.94 -13.09 0.74
N TYR A 164 6.08 -13.45 2.01
CA TYR A 164 4.93 -13.47 2.93
C TYR A 164 4.39 -12.07 3.19
N VAL A 165 5.27 -11.09 3.39
CA VAL A 165 4.86 -9.69 3.60
C VAL A 165 4.15 -9.16 2.36
N GLU A 166 4.70 -9.37 1.17
CA GLU A 166 4.15 -8.89 -0.10
C GLU A 166 2.80 -9.54 -0.43
N MET A 167 2.68 -10.86 -0.25
CA MET A 167 1.39 -11.55 -0.39
C MET A 167 0.34 -11.06 0.61
N SER A 168 0.75 -10.79 1.87
CA SER A 168 -0.15 -10.23 2.87
C SER A 168 -0.60 -8.81 2.52
N HIS A 169 0.30 -7.96 2.01
CA HIS A 169 -0.04 -6.62 1.54
C HIS A 169 -1.04 -6.66 0.39
N LEU A 170 -0.83 -7.54 -0.59
CA LEU A 170 -1.76 -7.75 -1.68
C LEU A 170 -3.12 -8.24 -1.16
N PHE A 171 -3.12 -9.25 -0.30
CA PHE A 171 -4.34 -9.79 0.31
C PHE A 171 -5.16 -8.69 1.03
N ILE A 172 -4.51 -7.88 1.87
CA ILE A 172 -5.16 -6.79 2.62
C ILE A 172 -5.78 -5.76 1.65
N LEU A 173 -5.05 -5.35 0.63
CA LEU A 173 -5.52 -4.35 -0.32
C LEU A 173 -6.65 -4.88 -1.22
N LEU A 174 -6.60 -6.15 -1.63
CA LEU A 174 -7.70 -6.77 -2.37
C LEU A 174 -8.94 -6.99 -1.48
N CYS A 175 -8.76 -7.38 -0.23
CA CYS A 175 -9.85 -7.43 0.76
C CYS A 175 -10.51 -6.05 0.92
N LEU A 176 -9.71 -4.98 0.97
CA LEU A 176 -10.24 -3.60 1.00
C LEU A 176 -11.03 -3.27 -0.27
N VAL A 177 -10.53 -3.63 -1.46
CA VAL A 177 -11.24 -3.44 -2.74
C VAL A 177 -12.58 -4.16 -2.73
N ASP A 178 -12.59 -5.46 -2.41
CA ASP A 178 -13.80 -6.28 -2.42
C ASP A 178 -14.83 -5.79 -1.40
N THR A 179 -14.37 -5.33 -0.23
CA THR A 179 -15.25 -4.72 0.77
C THR A 179 -15.86 -3.40 0.27
N LEU A 180 -15.13 -2.59 -0.47
CA LEU A 180 -15.65 -1.36 -1.08
C LEU A 180 -16.64 -1.65 -2.22
N VAL A 181 -16.43 -2.75 -2.94
CA VAL A 181 -17.35 -3.26 -3.99
C VAL A 181 -18.58 -3.95 -3.37
N GLY A 182 -18.44 -4.53 -2.18
CA GLY A 182 -19.49 -5.26 -1.46
C GLY A 182 -19.69 -6.72 -1.91
N LYS A 183 -18.75 -7.28 -2.68
CA LYS A 183 -18.76 -8.68 -3.14
C LYS A 183 -17.39 -9.11 -3.64
N THR A 184 -17.13 -10.41 -3.59
CA THR A 184 -15.88 -11.04 -4.07
C THR A 184 -15.98 -11.61 -5.49
N VAL A 185 -17.19 -11.78 -6.00
CA VAL A 185 -17.44 -12.31 -7.35
C VAL A 185 -18.13 -11.25 -8.19
N TYR A 186 -17.50 -10.80 -9.24
CA TYR A 186 -18.06 -9.84 -10.20
C TYR A 186 -17.64 -10.19 -11.62
N LYS A 187 -18.49 -9.83 -12.60
CA LYS A 187 -18.21 -10.09 -14.01
C LYS A 187 -17.11 -9.14 -14.50
N ALA A 188 -16.17 -9.67 -15.27
CA ALA A 188 -15.30 -8.85 -16.11
C ALA A 188 -16.18 -8.32 -17.27
N ASN A 189 -16.49 -7.04 -17.25
CA ASN A 189 -17.20 -6.36 -18.33
C ASN A 189 -16.19 -5.90 -19.39
#